data_79a91126578a5447b20e6f8f142affc7
#
_entry.id   79a91126578a5447b20e6f8f142affc7
#
_cell.length_a   1.000
_cell.length_b   1.000
_cell.length_c   1.000
_cell.angle_alpha   90.00
_cell.angle_beta   90.00
_cell.angle_gamma   90.00
#
_symmetry.space_group_name_H-M   'P 1'
#
loop_
_entity.id
_entity.type
_entity.pdbx_description
1 polymer ?
#
loop_
_entity_poly.entity_id
_entity_poly.type
_entity_poly.pdbx_seq_one_letter_code
_entity_poly.pdbx_strand_id
1 'polypeptide(L)'
;MNRPVTSSQSAGGAQSLGLVRGHSQLGNRTKYANSESGYALVALLVLMTLMALFAMAAAFNVKQQSQREREKEAIFRGEQVADAIRSYYRSRGAQGTNSLPTDMDQLLEGIQIPGRTKRLQILRTAAAKDPLTSTGEWKLIAPTSQDFGALVKNLTVYSGGVPPTPRGDFRALASLIPQMTNVLDTKSTDTAPGGEDNSESASGPFVGVSSRSQRNSVITYFGIDRHDQWIFTPLFR
;
A
#
# COMPACT_ATOMS: atom_id res chain seq x y z
N MET A 1 -3.00 -62.71 32.14
CA MET A 1 -2.17 -63.90 32.21
C MET A 1 -0.77 -63.51 32.58
N ASN A 2 -0.46 -63.73 33.75
CA ASN A 2 0.70 -64.29 34.47
C ASN A 2 1.89 -63.34 34.69
N ARG A 3 1.96 -62.93 35.94
CA ARG A 3 3.17 -62.84 36.78
C ARG A 3 3.90 -64.16 36.87
N PRO A 4 5.08 -64.33 37.48
CA PRO A 4 5.57 -63.93 38.77
C PRO A 4 7.06 -63.50 38.83
N VAL A 5 7.51 -62.69 39.84
CA VAL A 5 7.94 -62.97 41.23
C VAL A 5 9.17 -63.87 41.37
N THR A 6 10.20 -63.39 42.03
CA THR A 6 10.91 -63.94 43.24
C THR A 6 12.24 -63.21 43.38
N SER A 7 12.54 -62.46 44.45
CA SER A 7 13.03 -62.83 45.79
C SER A 7 14.38 -63.55 45.78
N SER A 8 15.42 -63.04 46.46
CA SER A 8 15.70 -63.24 47.87
C SER A 8 17.12 -62.78 48.16
N GLN A 9 17.38 -61.97 49.18
CA GLN A 9 18.05 -62.31 50.45
C GLN A 9 19.45 -62.93 50.29
N SER A 10 20.48 -62.50 51.00
CA SER A 10 20.67 -62.40 52.43
C SER A 10 22.09 -61.94 52.72
N ALA A 11 22.22 -61.11 53.70
CA ALA A 11 22.90 -61.28 54.95
C ALA A 11 24.41 -61.42 55.07
N GLY A 12 24.99 -60.53 55.85
CA GLY A 12 25.84 -60.95 56.88
C GLY A 12 27.26 -60.42 56.90
N GLY A 13 27.63 -59.82 57.98
CA GLY A 13 29.06 -59.79 58.35
C GLY A 13 29.54 -58.47 58.94
N ALA A 14 29.61 -58.48 60.22
CA ALA A 14 30.02 -57.46 61.14
C ALA A 14 31.53 -57.17 61.17
N GLN A 15 31.86 -56.01 61.74
CA GLN A 15 33.01 -55.65 62.60
C GLN A 15 34.34 -55.37 61.95
N SER A 16 34.85 -54.13 62.07
CA SER A 16 35.75 -53.81 63.21
C SER A 16 36.20 -52.34 63.16
N LEU A 17 36.31 -51.84 64.37
CA LEU A 17 36.88 -50.55 64.73
C LEU A 17 38.26 -50.27 64.11
N GLY A 18 38.40 -49.08 63.60
CA GLY A 18 39.66 -48.45 63.21
C GLY A 18 39.61 -46.93 63.36
N LEU A 19 39.87 -46.50 64.58
CA LEU A 19 40.05 -45.09 64.93
C LEU A 19 41.34 -44.60 64.36
N VAL A 20 41.35 -43.75 63.32
CA VAL A 20 42.49 -42.94 62.93
C VAL A 20 42.09 -41.51 62.74
N ARG A 21 42.61 -40.78 63.67
CA ARG A 21 42.74 -39.34 63.83
C ARG A 21 43.46 -38.75 62.62
N GLY A 22 42.99 -37.64 62.10
CA GLY A 22 43.98 -36.83 61.43
C GLY A 22 43.50 -35.99 60.27
N HIS A 23 43.55 -34.76 60.56
CA HIS A 23 43.78 -33.63 59.67
C HIS A 23 42.59 -33.07 58.86
N SER A 24 42.01 -32.05 59.47
CA SER A 24 41.34 -30.93 58.82
C SER A 24 42.26 -30.29 57.78
N GLN A 25 42.08 -30.68 56.55
CA GLN A 25 42.48 -29.91 55.39
C GLN A 25 41.31 -28.99 55.09
N LEU A 26 41.39 -27.81 55.69
CA LEU A 26 40.65 -26.64 55.19
C LEU A 26 41.18 -26.34 53.79
N GLY A 27 40.69 -27.04 52.81
CA GLY A 27 40.85 -26.68 51.38
C GLY A 27 40.21 -25.33 51.14
N ASN A 28 41.03 -24.36 51.06
CA ASN A 28 40.73 -23.01 50.62
C ASN A 28 40.10 -23.07 49.24
N ARG A 29 38.76 -23.20 49.20
CA ARG A 29 37.98 -22.95 47.98
C ARG A 29 38.08 -21.46 47.69
N THR A 30 39.17 -21.08 47.07
CA THR A 30 39.31 -19.78 46.41
C THR A 30 38.10 -19.62 45.48
N LYS A 31 37.23 -18.73 45.87
CA LYS A 31 36.11 -18.23 45.08
C LYS A 31 36.65 -17.52 43.85
N TYR A 32 36.85 -18.24 42.76
CA TYR A 32 37.00 -17.65 41.42
C TYR A 32 35.62 -17.33 40.83
N ALA A 33 34.75 -16.65 41.59
CA ALA A 33 33.39 -16.39 41.18
C ALA A 33 33.13 -14.93 40.77
N ASN A 34 34.16 -14.08 40.66
CA ASN A 34 33.93 -12.65 40.49
C ASN A 34 34.42 -12.01 39.18
N SER A 35 35.04 -12.76 38.26
CA SER A 35 35.42 -12.18 36.95
C SER A 35 34.40 -12.44 35.82
N GLU A 36 33.53 -13.42 36.00
CA GLU A 36 32.53 -13.75 34.97
C GLU A 36 31.31 -12.83 34.97
N SER A 37 31.00 -12.21 36.12
CA SER A 37 29.84 -11.30 36.23
C SER A 37 30.00 -10.03 35.37
N GLY A 38 31.22 -9.52 35.23
CA GLY A 38 31.53 -8.35 34.40
C GLY A 38 31.38 -8.66 32.91
N TYR A 39 31.86 -9.84 32.48
CA TYR A 39 31.76 -10.27 31.09
C TYR A 39 30.28 -10.51 30.66
N ALA A 40 29.47 -11.12 31.53
CA ALA A 40 28.07 -11.32 31.29
C ALA A 40 27.30 -10.01 31.10
N LEU A 41 27.66 -8.96 31.86
CA LEU A 41 27.05 -7.64 31.75
C LEU A 41 27.39 -6.97 30.40
N VAL A 42 28.68 -7.06 30.01
CA VAL A 42 29.15 -6.52 28.71
C VAL A 42 28.50 -7.30 27.56
N ALA A 43 28.44 -8.63 27.64
CA ALA A 43 27.80 -9.45 26.64
C ALA A 43 26.26 -9.13 26.50
N LEU A 44 25.59 -8.90 27.64
CA LEU A 44 24.18 -8.48 27.64
C LEU A 44 24.00 -7.10 26.98
N LEU A 45 24.87 -6.14 27.29
CA LEU A 45 24.84 -4.82 26.66
C LEU A 45 25.05 -4.90 25.15
N VAL A 46 26.03 -5.69 24.69
CA VAL A 46 26.25 -5.91 23.25
C VAL A 46 25.06 -6.57 22.60
N LEU A 47 24.46 -7.58 23.25
CA LEU A 47 23.28 -8.25 22.74
C LEU A 47 22.08 -7.29 22.63
N MET A 48 21.84 -6.45 23.64
CA MET A 48 20.77 -5.45 23.62
C MET A 48 20.98 -4.39 22.53
N THR A 49 22.23 -3.94 22.34
CA THR A 49 22.52 -2.97 21.26
C THR A 49 22.32 -3.58 19.88
N LEU A 50 22.73 -4.82 19.68
CA LEU A 50 22.47 -5.55 18.42
C LEU A 50 20.95 -5.74 18.18
N MET A 51 20.20 -6.16 19.21
CA MET A 51 18.74 -6.27 19.08
C MET A 51 18.06 -4.94 18.75
N ALA A 52 18.53 -3.84 19.35
CA ALA A 52 18.01 -2.50 19.04
C ALA A 52 18.28 -2.10 17.58
N LEU A 53 19.47 -2.40 17.06
CA LEU A 53 19.82 -2.16 15.66
C LEU A 53 18.97 -3.01 14.70
N PHE A 54 18.76 -4.29 15.00
CA PHE A 54 17.87 -5.15 14.21
C PHE A 54 16.42 -4.69 14.26
N ALA A 55 15.92 -4.25 15.41
CA ALA A 55 14.56 -3.73 15.53
C ALA A 55 14.36 -2.45 14.69
N MET A 56 15.36 -1.57 14.66
CA MET A 56 15.32 -0.35 13.83
C MET A 56 15.34 -0.69 12.35
N ALA A 57 16.14 -1.65 11.90
CA ALA A 57 16.17 -2.11 10.50
C ALA A 57 14.85 -2.77 10.08
N ALA A 58 14.22 -3.55 10.97
CA ALA A 58 12.94 -4.20 10.70
C ALA A 58 11.79 -3.18 10.56
N ALA A 59 11.80 -2.09 11.35
CA ALA A 59 10.76 -1.07 11.32
C ALA A 59 10.68 -0.34 9.96
N PHE A 60 11.79 -0.16 9.27
CA PHE A 60 11.83 0.48 7.93
C PHE A 60 11.09 -0.36 6.88
N ASN A 61 11.28 -1.67 6.88
CA ASN A 61 10.65 -2.58 5.92
C ASN A 61 9.14 -2.64 6.07
N VAL A 62 8.64 -2.65 7.31
CA VAL A 62 7.18 -2.68 7.59
C VAL A 62 6.49 -1.42 7.09
N LYS A 63 7.11 -0.25 7.23
CA LYS A 63 6.54 1.03 6.78
C LYS A 63 6.41 1.09 5.26
N GLN A 64 7.43 0.65 4.53
CA GLN A 64 7.41 0.59 3.07
C GLN A 64 6.38 -0.43 2.57
N GLN A 65 6.28 -1.59 3.22
CA GLN A 65 5.31 -2.61 2.85
C GLN A 65 3.87 -2.12 3.05
N SER A 66 3.57 -1.48 4.20
CA SER A 66 2.27 -0.89 4.46
C SER A 66 1.91 0.20 3.44
N GLN A 67 2.88 1.02 3.03
CA GLN A 67 2.67 2.03 1.99
C GLN A 67 2.34 1.36 0.65
N ARG A 68 3.10 0.34 0.23
CA ARG A 68 2.83 -0.43 -1.01
C ARG A 68 1.44 -1.05 -1.03
N GLU A 69 0.98 -1.56 0.10
CA GLU A 69 -0.36 -2.15 0.20
C GLU A 69 -1.46 -1.10 0.03
N ARG A 70 -1.30 0.08 0.65
CA ARG A 70 -2.23 1.20 0.47
C ARG A 70 -2.25 1.71 -0.98
N GLU A 71 -1.09 1.78 -1.64
CA GLU A 71 -0.97 2.17 -3.03
C GLU A 71 -1.65 1.17 -3.97
N LYS A 72 -1.45 -0.14 -3.74
CA LYS A 72 -2.17 -1.19 -4.50
C LYS A 72 -3.68 -1.09 -4.32
N GLU A 73 -4.12 -0.85 -3.09
CA GLU A 73 -5.54 -0.64 -2.80
C GLU A 73 -6.09 0.60 -3.49
N ALA A 74 -5.30 1.70 -3.55
CA ALA A 74 -5.69 2.90 -4.26
C ALA A 74 -5.84 2.66 -5.76
N ILE A 75 -4.90 1.96 -6.37
CA ILE A 75 -4.97 1.56 -7.78
C ILE A 75 -6.22 0.71 -8.02
N PHE A 76 -6.45 -0.30 -7.18
CA PHE A 76 -7.60 -1.19 -7.31
C PHE A 76 -8.94 -0.45 -7.21
N ARG A 77 -9.09 0.46 -6.22
CA ARG A 77 -10.30 1.28 -6.07
C ARG A 77 -10.45 2.30 -7.19
N GLY A 78 -9.38 2.96 -7.58
CA GLY A 78 -9.39 3.91 -8.69
C GLY A 78 -9.80 3.26 -10.01
N GLU A 79 -9.34 2.04 -10.27
CA GLU A 79 -9.76 1.25 -11.43
C GLU A 79 -11.23 0.84 -11.36
N GLN A 80 -11.76 0.52 -10.18
CA GLN A 80 -13.20 0.27 -10.00
C GLN A 80 -14.03 1.52 -10.30
N VAL A 81 -13.56 2.72 -9.90
CA VAL A 81 -14.23 3.97 -10.26
C VAL A 81 -14.18 4.18 -11.77
N ALA A 82 -13.05 3.92 -12.43
CA ALA A 82 -12.96 4.01 -13.89
C ALA A 82 -13.93 3.06 -14.59
N ASP A 83 -14.07 1.81 -14.12
CA ASP A 83 -15.03 0.85 -14.67
C ASP A 83 -16.49 1.26 -14.40
N ALA A 84 -16.77 1.89 -13.27
CA ALA A 84 -18.08 2.46 -12.97
C ALA A 84 -18.41 3.64 -13.90
N ILE A 85 -17.46 4.55 -14.16
CA ILE A 85 -17.61 5.64 -15.14
C ILE A 85 -17.94 5.05 -16.53
N ARG A 86 -17.25 3.98 -16.95
CA ARG A 86 -17.51 3.30 -18.22
C ARG A 86 -18.93 2.76 -18.27
N SER A 87 -19.36 2.10 -17.22
CA SER A 87 -20.71 1.50 -17.15
C SER A 87 -21.80 2.59 -17.15
N TYR A 88 -21.58 3.68 -16.44
CA TYR A 88 -22.46 4.84 -16.41
C TYR A 88 -22.56 5.49 -17.80
N TYR A 89 -21.42 5.76 -18.44
CA TYR A 89 -21.34 6.37 -19.77
C TYR A 89 -22.11 5.56 -20.81
N ARG A 90 -21.93 4.23 -20.80
CA ARG A 90 -22.68 3.32 -21.69
C ARG A 90 -24.18 3.36 -21.44
N SER A 91 -24.60 3.41 -20.18
CA SER A 91 -26.03 3.45 -19.83
C SER A 91 -26.73 4.73 -20.29
N ARG A 92 -25.96 5.82 -20.48
CA ARG A 92 -26.41 7.12 -20.96
C ARG A 92 -26.30 7.28 -22.49
N GLY A 93 -26.00 6.21 -23.22
CA GLY A 93 -25.93 6.20 -24.69
C GLY A 93 -24.59 6.67 -25.28
N ALA A 94 -23.54 6.86 -24.45
CA ALA A 94 -22.17 7.15 -24.86
C ALA A 94 -22.03 8.37 -25.81
N GLN A 95 -22.79 9.43 -25.55
CA GLN A 95 -22.85 10.63 -26.40
C GLN A 95 -22.16 11.83 -25.73
N GLY A 96 -20.85 12.00 -26.02
CA GLY A 96 -20.11 13.18 -25.59
C GLY A 96 -20.06 13.39 -24.07
N THR A 97 -19.79 14.62 -23.65
CA THR A 97 -19.64 14.98 -22.22
C THR A 97 -20.91 14.87 -21.41
N ASN A 98 -22.09 15.03 -22.02
CA ASN A 98 -23.37 14.99 -21.32
C ASN A 98 -23.73 13.59 -20.77
N SER A 99 -23.06 12.55 -21.27
CA SER A 99 -23.22 11.18 -20.78
C SER A 99 -22.25 10.83 -19.63
N LEU A 100 -21.33 11.74 -19.28
CA LEU A 100 -20.39 11.56 -18.16
C LEU A 100 -21.08 11.84 -16.82
N PRO A 101 -20.64 11.20 -15.72
CA PRO A 101 -21.09 11.54 -14.40
C PRO A 101 -20.58 12.92 -13.98
N THR A 102 -21.36 13.65 -13.19
CA THR A 102 -21.02 14.95 -12.63
C THR A 102 -20.65 14.86 -11.15
N ASP A 103 -21.06 13.79 -10.49
CA ASP A 103 -20.81 13.56 -9.07
C ASP A 103 -20.52 12.06 -8.81
N MET A 104 -19.77 11.78 -7.75
CA MET A 104 -19.50 10.42 -7.29
C MET A 104 -20.77 9.70 -6.83
N ASP A 105 -21.73 10.43 -6.28
CA ASP A 105 -23.00 9.87 -5.80
C ASP A 105 -23.81 9.25 -6.93
N GLN A 106 -23.72 9.76 -8.14
CA GLN A 106 -24.40 9.18 -9.32
C GLN A 106 -23.87 7.77 -9.64
N LEU A 107 -22.57 7.52 -9.37
CA LEU A 107 -21.99 6.19 -9.55
C LEU A 107 -22.40 5.23 -8.41
N LEU A 108 -22.57 5.76 -7.19
CA LEU A 108 -23.03 4.98 -6.03
C LEU A 108 -24.51 4.60 -6.12
N GLU A 109 -25.37 5.51 -6.62
CA GLU A 109 -26.78 5.22 -6.86
C GLU A 109 -27.00 4.12 -7.89
N GLY A 110 -26.06 3.98 -8.82
CA GLY A 110 -26.09 2.99 -9.88
C GLY A 110 -26.99 3.37 -11.07
N ILE A 111 -27.11 2.44 -12.00
CA ILE A 111 -27.81 2.62 -13.27
C ILE A 111 -29.17 1.92 -13.28
N GLN A 112 -30.17 2.58 -13.89
CA GLN A 112 -31.46 1.99 -14.13
C GLN A 112 -31.40 1.15 -15.40
N ILE A 113 -31.70 -0.14 -15.28
CA ILE A 113 -31.83 -1.04 -16.43
C ILE A 113 -33.29 -1.08 -16.87
N PRO A 114 -33.61 -0.90 -18.17
CA PRO A 114 -34.95 -1.05 -18.68
C PRO A 114 -35.53 -2.42 -18.30
N GLY A 115 -36.75 -2.42 -17.77
CA GLY A 115 -37.43 -3.65 -17.35
C GLY A 115 -37.09 -4.17 -15.97
N ARG A 116 -36.22 -3.48 -15.20
CA ARG A 116 -35.93 -3.82 -13.80
C ARG A 116 -36.34 -2.68 -12.88
N THR A 117 -37.00 -3.02 -11.77
CA THR A 117 -37.40 -2.06 -10.73
C THR A 117 -36.23 -1.62 -9.88
N LYS A 118 -35.21 -2.48 -9.72
CA LYS A 118 -34.04 -2.22 -8.88
C LYS A 118 -32.86 -1.69 -9.72
N ARG A 119 -32.25 -0.60 -9.27
CA ARG A 119 -31.01 -0.06 -9.87
C ARG A 119 -29.86 -1.06 -9.74
N LEU A 120 -29.02 -1.16 -10.75
CA LEU A 120 -27.79 -1.94 -10.72
C LEU A 120 -26.67 -1.08 -10.09
N GLN A 121 -26.18 -1.48 -8.95
CA GLN A 121 -25.03 -0.84 -8.32
C GLN A 121 -23.77 -1.10 -9.16
N ILE A 122 -23.11 -0.04 -9.63
CA ILE A 122 -21.92 -0.10 -10.47
C ILE A 122 -20.65 0.23 -9.71
N LEU A 123 -20.76 0.93 -8.57
CA LEU A 123 -19.64 1.28 -7.71
C LEU A 123 -19.91 0.84 -6.27
N ARG A 124 -18.91 0.22 -5.65
CA ARG A 124 -18.95 -0.12 -4.21
C ARG A 124 -18.63 1.12 -3.38
N THR A 125 -19.30 1.31 -2.25
CA THR A 125 -19.06 2.43 -1.32
C THR A 125 -17.61 2.50 -0.85
N ALA A 126 -16.92 1.36 -0.69
CA ALA A 126 -15.52 1.34 -0.33
C ALA A 126 -14.61 1.89 -1.42
N ALA A 127 -14.96 1.70 -2.70
CA ALA A 127 -14.17 2.21 -3.82
C ALA A 127 -14.35 3.72 -4.07
N ALA A 128 -15.46 4.29 -3.59
CA ALA A 128 -15.69 5.74 -3.61
C ALA A 128 -14.76 6.51 -2.66
N LYS A 129 -13.99 5.80 -1.82
CA LYS A 129 -13.07 6.44 -0.85
C LYS A 129 -11.61 6.20 -1.25
N ASP A 130 -10.84 7.31 -1.29
CA ASP A 130 -9.39 7.28 -1.51
C ASP A 130 -8.66 6.76 -0.26
N PRO A 131 -7.91 5.64 -0.34
CA PRO A 131 -7.17 5.09 0.81
C PRO A 131 -5.86 5.83 1.12
N LEU A 132 -5.42 6.74 0.26
CA LEU A 132 -4.15 7.48 0.40
C LEU A 132 -4.31 8.79 1.16
N THR A 133 -5.55 9.27 1.32
CA THR A 133 -5.87 10.51 2.04
C THR A 133 -6.64 10.22 3.32
N SER A 134 -6.52 11.10 4.30
CA SER A 134 -7.28 11.00 5.55
C SER A 134 -8.75 11.40 5.37
N THR A 135 -9.04 12.28 4.40
CA THR A 135 -10.40 12.70 4.05
C THR A 135 -11.17 11.61 3.30
N GLY A 136 -10.44 10.73 2.62
CA GLY A 136 -11.03 9.68 1.81
C GLY A 136 -11.71 10.17 0.53
N GLU A 137 -11.52 11.43 0.14
CA GLU A 137 -12.14 12.01 -1.03
C GLU A 137 -11.24 11.93 -2.26
N TRP A 138 -11.80 11.45 -3.37
CA TRP A 138 -11.14 11.51 -4.66
C TRP A 138 -11.20 12.92 -5.26
N LYS A 139 -10.16 13.30 -5.98
CA LYS A 139 -10.17 14.48 -6.86
C LYS A 139 -10.82 14.09 -8.19
N LEU A 140 -11.92 14.73 -8.55
CA LEU A 140 -12.60 14.50 -9.83
C LEU A 140 -11.85 15.21 -10.95
N ILE A 141 -11.59 14.50 -12.05
CA ILE A 141 -10.80 14.99 -13.18
C ILE A 141 -11.72 15.24 -14.37
N ALA A 142 -11.89 16.50 -14.71
CA ALA A 142 -12.64 16.90 -15.91
C ALA A 142 -11.82 16.60 -17.18
N PRO A 143 -12.49 16.33 -18.33
CA PRO A 143 -11.79 16.04 -19.59
C PRO A 143 -10.96 17.20 -20.11
N THR A 144 -11.28 18.45 -19.71
CA THR A 144 -10.57 19.67 -20.11
C THR A 144 -9.59 20.18 -19.05
N SER A 145 -9.41 19.44 -17.95
CA SER A 145 -8.53 19.85 -16.85
C SER A 145 -7.05 19.78 -17.26
N GLN A 146 -6.24 20.64 -16.65
CA GLN A 146 -4.79 20.63 -16.83
C GLN A 146 -4.17 19.28 -16.40
N ASP A 147 -4.68 18.68 -15.32
CA ASP A 147 -4.23 17.37 -14.83
C ASP A 147 -4.43 16.28 -15.89
N PHE A 148 -5.58 16.32 -16.58
CA PHE A 148 -5.86 15.36 -17.65
C PHE A 148 -4.89 15.56 -18.84
N GLY A 149 -4.56 16.80 -19.18
CA GLY A 149 -3.53 17.12 -20.17
C GLY A 149 -2.14 16.59 -19.79
N ALA A 150 -1.77 16.74 -18.49
CA ALA A 150 -0.53 16.19 -17.96
C ALA A 150 -0.49 14.66 -18.02
N LEU A 151 -1.62 13.98 -17.73
CA LEU A 151 -1.73 12.52 -17.90
C LEU A 151 -1.46 12.11 -19.35
N VAL A 152 -2.12 12.76 -20.32
CA VAL A 152 -1.94 12.45 -21.76
C VAL A 152 -0.48 12.61 -22.16
N LYS A 153 0.19 13.67 -21.68
CA LYS A 153 1.62 13.91 -21.90
C LYS A 153 2.47 12.77 -21.31
N ASN A 154 2.24 12.42 -20.07
CA ASN A 154 2.99 11.36 -19.40
C ASN A 154 2.79 10.00 -20.09
N LEU A 155 1.56 9.67 -20.50
CA LEU A 155 1.26 8.46 -21.24
C LEU A 155 1.92 8.45 -22.63
N THR A 156 1.99 9.60 -23.31
CA THR A 156 2.69 9.72 -24.59
C THR A 156 4.19 9.44 -24.43
N VAL A 157 4.81 10.01 -23.40
CA VAL A 157 6.22 9.73 -23.10
C VAL A 157 6.43 8.26 -22.73
N TYR A 158 5.55 7.71 -21.89
CA TYR A 158 5.62 6.32 -21.47
C TYR A 158 5.45 5.33 -22.63
N SER A 159 4.62 5.66 -23.64
CA SER A 159 4.39 4.84 -24.83
C SER A 159 5.42 5.02 -25.93
N GLY A 160 6.49 5.81 -25.70
CA GLY A 160 7.53 6.07 -26.71
C GLY A 160 7.13 7.09 -27.77
N GLY A 161 6.30 8.08 -27.41
CA GLY A 161 5.92 9.21 -28.27
C GLY A 161 4.58 9.03 -29.00
N VAL A 162 3.88 7.92 -28.78
CA VAL A 162 2.57 7.70 -29.38
C VAL A 162 1.47 8.24 -28.45
N PRO A 163 0.67 9.24 -28.86
CA PRO A 163 -0.40 9.76 -28.02
C PRO A 163 -1.49 8.69 -27.78
N PRO A 164 -1.99 8.58 -26.54
CA PRO A 164 -3.04 7.63 -26.24
C PRO A 164 -4.35 8.04 -26.92
N THR A 165 -5.01 7.11 -27.57
CA THR A 165 -6.31 7.34 -28.20
C THR A 165 -7.43 6.67 -27.40
N PRO A 166 -8.58 7.35 -27.21
CA PRO A 166 -9.73 6.76 -26.54
C PRO A 166 -10.22 5.50 -27.26
N ARG A 167 -10.53 4.47 -26.49
CA ARG A 167 -10.98 3.18 -27.02
C ARG A 167 -12.48 2.98 -26.86
N GLY A 168 -13.04 2.21 -27.75
CA GLY A 168 -14.44 1.77 -27.68
C GLY A 168 -15.43 2.92 -27.68
N ASP A 169 -16.31 2.94 -26.68
CA ASP A 169 -17.41 3.89 -26.54
C ASP A 169 -16.94 5.35 -26.30
N PHE A 170 -15.70 5.53 -25.86
CA PHE A 170 -15.11 6.85 -25.56
C PHE A 170 -14.54 7.58 -26.78
N ARG A 171 -14.66 7.01 -27.98
CA ARG A 171 -14.20 7.69 -29.21
C ARG A 171 -14.84 9.05 -29.43
N ALA A 172 -16.10 9.22 -28.99
CA ALA A 172 -16.80 10.49 -29.05
C ALA A 172 -16.14 11.60 -28.21
N LEU A 173 -15.30 11.24 -27.21
CA LEU A 173 -14.55 12.16 -26.38
C LEU A 173 -13.14 12.47 -26.93
N ALA A 174 -12.75 11.90 -28.07
CA ALA A 174 -11.41 12.11 -28.65
C ALA A 174 -11.12 13.58 -28.96
N SER A 175 -12.15 14.35 -29.34
CA SER A 175 -12.01 15.79 -29.61
C SER A 175 -11.73 16.64 -28.38
N LEU A 176 -12.01 16.10 -27.18
CA LEU A 176 -11.78 16.80 -25.90
C LEU A 176 -10.38 16.57 -25.37
N ILE A 177 -9.66 15.56 -25.90
CA ILE A 177 -8.27 15.32 -25.51
C ILE A 177 -7.43 16.43 -26.11
N PRO A 178 -6.66 17.18 -25.30
CA PRO A 178 -5.78 18.21 -25.82
C PRO A 178 -4.88 17.64 -26.91
N GLN A 179 -4.99 18.15 -28.12
CA GLN A 179 -4.09 17.78 -29.21
C GLN A 179 -2.71 18.33 -28.84
N MET A 180 -1.78 17.46 -28.55
CA MET A 180 -0.40 17.86 -28.30
C MET A 180 0.24 18.28 -29.61
N THR A 181 0.06 19.50 -29.97
CA THR A 181 0.61 20.08 -31.21
C THR A 181 2.13 20.31 -31.15
N ASN A 182 2.77 20.26 -29.98
CA ASN A 182 4.23 20.41 -29.83
C ASN A 182 4.79 19.62 -28.68
N VAL A 183 5.09 18.33 -28.92
CA VAL A 183 5.87 17.49 -27.97
C VAL A 183 7.33 17.96 -27.87
N LEU A 184 7.79 18.81 -28.82
CA LEU A 184 9.18 19.29 -28.94
C LEU A 184 9.43 20.67 -28.31
N ASP A 185 8.41 21.35 -27.81
CA ASP A 185 8.62 22.60 -27.09
C ASP A 185 9.12 22.30 -25.68
N THR A 186 10.44 22.14 -25.60
CA THR A 186 11.24 21.99 -24.36
C THR A 186 11.25 23.30 -23.55
N LYS A 187 10.18 24.04 -23.50
CA LYS A 187 10.01 25.06 -22.49
C LYS A 187 9.57 24.39 -21.23
N SER A 188 10.57 23.89 -20.49
CA SER A 188 10.49 23.66 -19.06
C SER A 188 9.86 24.88 -18.43
N THR A 189 8.57 24.83 -18.21
CA THR A 189 7.97 25.70 -17.23
C THR A 189 8.27 25.05 -15.90
N ASP A 190 9.50 25.25 -15.41
CA ASP A 190 9.82 25.25 -14.00
C ASP A 190 8.97 26.36 -13.35
N THR A 191 7.70 26.12 -13.24
CA THR A 191 6.84 26.90 -12.36
C THR A 191 6.98 26.27 -11.00
N ALA A 192 7.73 26.99 -10.16
CA ALA A 192 7.89 26.75 -8.74
C ALA A 192 6.58 26.29 -8.06
N PRO A 193 6.68 25.50 -6.97
CA PRO A 193 5.54 25.09 -6.17
C PRO A 193 5.05 26.29 -5.34
N GLY A 194 4.12 27.04 -5.90
CA GLY A 194 3.60 28.26 -5.29
C GLY A 194 2.42 28.77 -6.11
N GLY A 195 1.44 27.97 -6.38
CA GLY A 195 0.19 28.31 -7.02
C GLY A 195 -0.95 27.71 -6.21
N GLU A 196 -1.65 28.61 -5.58
CA GLU A 196 -2.88 28.49 -4.79
C GLU A 196 -3.70 27.25 -5.15
N ASP A 197 -4.05 26.52 -4.09
CA ASP A 197 -5.07 25.48 -4.01
C ASP A 197 -6.41 25.97 -4.61
N ASN A 198 -6.51 26.02 -5.92
CA ASN A 198 -7.79 25.99 -6.58
C ASN A 198 -8.31 24.53 -6.53
N SER A 199 -8.52 24.08 -5.30
CA SER A 199 -9.30 22.89 -4.97
C SER A 199 -10.78 23.19 -5.14
N GLU A 200 -11.16 23.81 -6.25
CA GLU A 200 -12.55 23.77 -6.68
C GLU A 200 -12.78 22.30 -7.07
N SER A 201 -13.54 21.63 -6.21
CA SER A 201 -14.24 20.40 -6.57
C SER A 201 -14.92 20.74 -7.90
N ALA A 202 -14.37 20.23 -9.01
CA ALA A 202 -14.87 20.54 -10.33
C ALA A 202 -16.33 20.09 -10.37
N SER A 203 -17.24 21.03 -10.15
CA SER A 203 -18.68 20.83 -10.31
C SER A 203 -18.94 20.71 -11.81
N GLY A 204 -18.80 19.50 -12.33
CA GLY A 204 -18.95 19.26 -13.76
C GLY A 204 -18.66 17.80 -14.16
N PRO A 205 -18.88 17.46 -15.44
CA PRO A 205 -18.65 16.11 -15.91
C PRO A 205 -17.18 15.70 -15.77
N PHE A 206 -16.93 14.53 -15.19
CA PHE A 206 -15.57 14.00 -14.98
C PHE A 206 -15.35 12.70 -15.74
N VAL A 207 -14.09 12.48 -16.18
CA VAL A 207 -13.67 11.30 -16.95
C VAL A 207 -12.77 10.36 -16.16
N GLY A 208 -12.42 10.74 -14.96
CA GLY A 208 -11.54 9.95 -14.11
C GLY A 208 -11.41 10.57 -12.73
N VAL A 209 -10.67 9.87 -11.87
CA VAL A 209 -10.40 10.31 -10.51
C VAL A 209 -8.90 10.23 -10.23
N SER A 210 -8.41 11.06 -9.33
CA SER A 210 -7.04 11.07 -8.83
C SER A 210 -7.02 11.15 -7.33
N SER A 211 -5.90 10.75 -6.70
CA SER A 211 -5.70 10.99 -5.28
C SER A 211 -5.39 12.46 -5.00
N ARG A 212 -5.81 12.96 -3.85
CA ARG A 212 -5.40 14.29 -3.34
C ARG A 212 -4.05 14.24 -2.63
N SER A 213 -3.45 13.07 -2.47
CA SER A 213 -2.16 12.88 -1.81
C SER A 213 -1.01 13.32 -2.71
N GLN A 214 -0.24 14.32 -2.31
CA GLN A 214 0.94 14.81 -3.05
C GLN A 214 2.22 14.04 -2.70
N ARG A 215 2.12 12.91 -2.01
CA ARG A 215 3.28 12.12 -1.60
C ARG A 215 3.86 11.34 -2.78
N ASN A 216 5.17 11.09 -2.70
CA ASN A 216 5.81 10.17 -3.62
C ASN A 216 5.36 8.74 -3.31
N SER A 217 5.16 7.99 -4.36
CA SER A 217 4.78 6.58 -4.32
C SER A 217 5.99 5.66 -4.26
N VAL A 218 5.79 4.48 -3.75
CA VAL A 218 6.75 3.37 -3.79
C VAL A 218 6.54 2.51 -5.03
N ILE A 219 5.31 2.53 -5.56
CA ILE A 219 4.94 1.84 -6.80
C ILE A 219 4.77 2.88 -7.90
N THR A 220 5.27 2.61 -9.09
CA THR A 220 5.04 3.46 -10.27
C THR A 220 3.76 3.04 -11.00
N TYR A 221 2.92 4.00 -11.36
CA TYR A 221 1.73 3.76 -12.18
C TYR A 221 1.90 4.48 -13.52
N PHE A 222 2.06 3.75 -14.61
CA PHE A 222 2.46 4.28 -15.92
C PHE A 222 3.70 5.18 -15.90
N GLY A 223 4.71 4.81 -15.08
CA GLY A 223 5.94 5.58 -14.92
C GLY A 223 5.80 6.84 -14.07
N ILE A 224 4.67 7.04 -13.41
CA ILE A 224 4.39 8.20 -12.55
C ILE A 224 4.65 7.83 -11.10
N ASP A 225 5.47 8.62 -10.40
CA ASP A 225 5.92 8.38 -9.03
C ASP A 225 5.16 9.19 -7.98
N ARG A 226 4.17 10.02 -8.37
CA ARG A 226 3.39 10.86 -7.45
C ARG A 226 1.93 10.45 -7.47
N HIS A 227 1.32 10.34 -6.27
CA HIS A 227 -0.06 9.91 -6.11
C HIS A 227 -1.09 10.87 -6.74
N ASP A 228 -0.87 12.18 -6.65
CA ASP A 228 -1.76 13.21 -7.21
C ASP A 228 -1.82 13.21 -8.74
N GLN A 229 -0.82 12.62 -9.38
CA GLN A 229 -0.75 12.46 -10.83
C GLN A 229 -1.28 11.12 -11.33
N TRP A 230 -1.65 10.21 -10.42
CA TRP A 230 -2.28 8.94 -10.77
C TRP A 230 -3.73 9.19 -11.12
N ILE A 231 -4.04 9.21 -12.39
CA ILE A 231 -5.41 9.42 -12.86
C ILE A 231 -5.97 8.09 -13.36
N PHE A 232 -7.05 7.66 -12.71
CA PHE A 232 -7.77 6.45 -13.06
C PHE A 232 -8.91 6.81 -13.99
N THR A 233 -8.76 6.45 -15.27
CA THR A 233 -9.72 6.78 -16.33
C THR A 233 -10.01 5.57 -17.20
N PRO A 234 -11.28 5.39 -17.68
CA PRO A 234 -11.62 4.32 -18.59
C PRO A 234 -11.23 4.59 -20.06
N LEU A 235 -10.76 5.80 -20.40
CA LEU A 235 -10.58 6.23 -21.78
C LEU A 235 -9.55 5.41 -22.56
N PHE A 236 -8.46 5.06 -21.92
CA PHE A 236 -7.28 4.44 -22.57
C PHE A 236 -7.14 2.93 -22.31
N ARG A 237 -8.15 2.35 -21.65
CA ARG A 237 -8.14 0.96 -21.19
C ARG A 237 -9.04 0.05 -22.02
#